data_2915a8a7db9a821e1997dfb2f557cba3
#
_entry.id   2915a8a7db9a821e1997dfb2f557cba3
#
_cell.length_a   1.000
_cell.length_b   1.000
_cell.length_c   1.000
_cell.angle_alpha   90.00
_cell.angle_beta   90.00
_cell.angle_gamma   90.00
#
_symmetry.space_group_name_H-M   'P 1'
#
loop_
_entity.id
_entity.type
_entity.pdbx_description
1 polymer ?
#
loop_
_entity_poly.entity_id
_entity_poly.type
_entity_poly.pdbx_seq_one_letter_code
_entity_poly.pdbx_strand_id
1 'polypeptide(L)'
;MSSLNQLISEIAHSVQQADSVPVRRAIRQGIIHARNELIRHVYSNHNYVDKVLKQKFKLKLANTDKEGIKKTINKVPRPVRLPINLPFHSVDVIIDNEIITVAYITTSVNRFYNNLPGMNNVITYDYINDYLYLNNINEDVEYVIIESVFEYPHQIIINYDDENEENLNINDDDEFFLPEDLVNSVKKLVLETFNNTVIRDTNEIPTPNLVK
;
A
#
# COMPACT_ATOMS: atom_id res chain seq x y z
N MET A 1 -11.24 -7.49 15.16
CA MET A 1 -11.32 -6.74 13.86
C MET A 1 -12.03 -7.60 12.83
N SER A 2 -12.73 -7.00 11.85
CA SER A 2 -13.47 -7.75 10.82
C SER A 2 -12.52 -8.22 9.72
N SER A 3 -12.76 -9.41 9.15
CA SER A 3 -12.05 -9.86 7.95
C SER A 3 -12.57 -9.17 6.69
N LEU A 4 -11.77 -9.14 5.62
CA LEU A 4 -12.20 -8.57 4.34
C LEU A 4 -13.40 -9.33 3.78
N ASN A 5 -13.41 -10.67 3.85
CA ASN A 5 -14.54 -11.51 3.44
C ASN A 5 -15.81 -11.24 4.22
N GLN A 6 -15.70 -11.00 5.54
CA GLN A 6 -16.85 -10.63 6.36
C GLN A 6 -17.45 -9.30 5.88
N LEU A 7 -16.62 -8.27 5.68
CA LEU A 7 -17.06 -6.95 5.17
C LEU A 7 -17.73 -7.06 3.80
N ILE A 8 -17.13 -7.84 2.88
CA ILE A 8 -17.71 -8.09 1.56
C ILE A 8 -19.09 -8.74 1.69
N SER A 9 -19.22 -9.75 2.57
CA SER A 9 -20.48 -10.50 2.76
C SER A 9 -21.59 -9.63 3.35
N GLU A 10 -21.26 -8.80 4.34
CA GLU A 10 -22.21 -7.87 4.95
C GLU A 10 -22.73 -6.82 3.95
N ILE A 11 -21.84 -6.24 3.14
CA ILE A 11 -22.23 -5.26 2.12
C ILE A 11 -23.02 -5.95 0.99
N ALA A 12 -22.59 -7.12 0.50
CA ALA A 12 -23.27 -7.86 -0.54
C ALA A 12 -24.69 -8.28 -0.11
N HIS A 13 -24.86 -8.64 1.15
CA HIS A 13 -26.19 -8.91 1.74
C HIS A 13 -27.06 -7.65 1.78
N SER A 14 -26.48 -6.50 2.15
CA SER A 14 -27.19 -5.22 2.18
C SER A 14 -27.71 -4.76 0.82
N VAL A 15 -27.00 -5.08 -0.27
CA VAL A 15 -27.42 -4.80 -1.64
C VAL A 15 -28.24 -5.93 -2.28
N GLN A 16 -28.64 -6.94 -1.50
CA GLN A 16 -29.44 -8.10 -1.91
C GLN A 16 -28.83 -8.93 -3.06
N GLN A 17 -27.50 -8.94 -3.17
CA GLN A 17 -26.74 -9.67 -4.19
C GLN A 17 -25.59 -10.50 -3.59
N ALA A 18 -25.89 -11.21 -2.50
CA ALA A 18 -24.90 -11.95 -1.73
C ALA A 18 -24.12 -12.99 -2.54
N ASP A 19 -24.76 -13.64 -3.52
CA ASP A 19 -24.19 -14.74 -4.31
C ASP A 19 -23.56 -14.27 -5.64
N SER A 20 -23.66 -12.99 -5.98
CA SER A 20 -23.14 -12.46 -7.22
C SER A 20 -21.63 -12.25 -7.17
N VAL A 21 -20.85 -13.12 -7.85
CA VAL A 21 -19.39 -13.02 -7.92
C VAL A 21 -18.91 -11.68 -8.49
N PRO A 22 -19.48 -11.11 -9.58
CA PRO A 22 -19.10 -9.80 -10.06
C PRO A 22 -19.31 -8.69 -9.03
N VAL A 23 -20.46 -8.73 -8.33
CA VAL A 23 -20.78 -7.74 -7.29
C VAL A 23 -19.81 -7.84 -6.12
N ARG A 24 -19.52 -9.05 -5.65
CA ARG A 24 -18.54 -9.27 -4.58
C ARG A 24 -17.14 -8.73 -4.95
N ARG A 25 -16.69 -8.91 -6.20
CA ARG A 25 -15.44 -8.33 -6.70
C ARG A 25 -15.47 -6.79 -6.70
N ALA A 26 -16.57 -6.21 -7.16
CA ALA A 26 -16.73 -4.75 -7.16
C ALA A 26 -16.75 -4.19 -5.73
N ILE A 27 -17.44 -4.84 -4.79
CA ILE A 27 -17.44 -4.49 -3.37
C ILE A 27 -16.04 -4.56 -2.79
N ARG A 28 -15.28 -5.63 -3.07
CA ARG A 28 -13.88 -5.77 -2.63
C ARG A 28 -13.03 -4.57 -3.06
N GLN A 29 -13.10 -4.19 -4.33
CA GLN A 29 -12.38 -3.02 -4.83
C GLN A 29 -12.88 -1.72 -4.19
N GLY A 30 -14.18 -1.60 -4.00
CA GLY A 30 -14.80 -0.47 -3.31
C GLY A 30 -14.31 -0.31 -1.87
N ILE A 31 -14.21 -1.42 -1.11
CA ILE A 31 -13.69 -1.41 0.27
C ILE A 31 -12.23 -0.92 0.30
N ILE A 32 -11.37 -1.45 -0.59
CA ILE A 32 -9.97 -1.05 -0.67
C ILE A 32 -9.85 0.45 -1.00
N HIS A 33 -10.63 0.91 -1.98
CA HIS A 33 -10.63 2.31 -2.39
C HIS A 33 -11.12 3.24 -1.27
N ALA A 34 -12.27 2.94 -0.67
CA ALA A 34 -12.84 3.70 0.44
C ALA A 34 -11.90 3.76 1.64
N ARG A 35 -11.24 2.61 1.99
CA ARG A 35 -10.22 2.57 3.02
C ARG A 35 -9.08 3.55 2.72
N ASN A 36 -8.52 3.50 1.52
CA ASN A 36 -7.39 4.35 1.15
C ASN A 36 -7.75 5.84 1.14
N GLU A 37 -8.97 6.19 0.71
CA GLU A 37 -9.49 7.56 0.79
C GLU A 37 -9.64 8.05 2.24
N LEU A 38 -10.25 7.24 3.10
CA LEU A 38 -10.42 7.59 4.51
C LEU A 38 -9.08 7.78 5.21
N ILE A 39 -8.08 6.91 4.93
CA ILE A 39 -6.74 7.06 5.48
C ILE A 39 -6.10 8.39 5.05
N ARG A 40 -6.22 8.76 3.78
CA ARG A 40 -5.73 10.05 3.26
C ARG A 40 -6.42 11.22 3.95
N HIS A 41 -7.73 11.13 4.13
CA HIS A 41 -8.52 12.17 4.77
C HIS A 41 -8.18 12.33 6.26
N VAL A 42 -8.09 11.23 7.01
CA VAL A 42 -7.68 11.23 8.42
C VAL A 42 -6.29 11.80 8.58
N TYR A 43 -5.35 11.38 7.73
CA TYR A 43 -3.99 11.91 7.76
C TYR A 43 -3.94 13.42 7.45
N SER A 44 -4.69 13.88 6.46
CA SER A 44 -4.74 15.31 6.10
C SER A 44 -5.27 16.19 7.23
N ASN A 45 -6.16 15.65 8.07
CA ASN A 45 -6.76 16.39 9.17
C ASN A 45 -5.94 16.35 10.47
N HIS A 46 -5.24 15.23 10.71
CA HIS A 46 -4.61 14.96 12.01
C HIS A 46 -3.08 14.81 11.95
N ASN A 47 -2.48 14.75 10.77
CA ASN A 47 -1.06 14.43 10.54
C ASN A 47 -0.63 13.12 11.24
N TYR A 48 -1.54 12.18 11.43
CA TYR A 48 -1.32 10.95 12.15
C TYR A 48 -1.87 9.76 11.37
N VAL A 49 -1.14 8.66 11.42
CA VAL A 49 -1.56 7.36 10.90
C VAL A 49 -1.57 6.37 12.05
N ASP A 50 -2.70 5.69 12.24
CA ASP A 50 -2.81 4.65 13.24
C ASP A 50 -1.78 3.54 12.99
N LYS A 51 -1.19 3.03 14.07
CA LYS A 51 -0.22 1.93 14.01
C LYS A 51 -0.80 0.66 13.41
N VAL A 52 -2.09 0.40 13.61
CA VAL A 52 -2.82 -0.74 13.05
C VAL A 52 -2.82 -0.73 11.51
N LEU A 53 -2.75 0.45 10.89
CA LEU A 53 -2.71 0.61 9.44
C LEU A 53 -1.33 0.38 8.84
N LYS A 54 -0.29 0.50 9.66
CA LYS A 54 1.10 0.36 9.21
C LYS A 54 1.48 -1.11 9.14
N GLN A 55 2.09 -1.46 8.04
CA GLN A 55 2.64 -2.77 7.82
C GLN A 55 4.15 -2.66 7.63
N LYS A 56 4.86 -3.61 8.19
CA LYS A 56 6.31 -3.68 8.14
C LYS A 56 6.73 -5.02 7.56
N PHE A 57 7.63 -5.01 6.60
CA PHE A 57 8.12 -6.24 5.96
C PHE A 57 9.56 -6.07 5.47
N LYS A 58 10.19 -7.19 5.20
CA LYS A 58 11.59 -7.31 4.81
C LYS A 58 11.68 -7.72 3.34
N LEU A 59 12.54 -7.07 2.58
CA LEU A 59 12.81 -7.42 1.19
C LEU A 59 14.29 -7.66 0.97
N LYS A 60 14.58 -8.66 0.14
CA LYS A 60 15.93 -8.98 -0.28
C LYS A 60 16.41 -7.99 -1.35
N LEU A 61 17.69 -7.63 -1.23
CA LEU A 61 18.37 -6.73 -2.14
C LEU A 61 19.27 -7.52 -3.11
N ALA A 62 19.42 -7.00 -4.31
CA ALA A 62 20.41 -7.44 -5.28
C ALA A 62 21.33 -6.29 -5.66
N ASN A 63 22.55 -6.61 -6.00
CA ASN A 63 23.49 -5.66 -6.58
C ASN A 63 22.99 -5.22 -7.96
N THR A 64 23.21 -3.96 -8.30
CA THR A 64 22.98 -3.45 -9.65
C THR A 64 24.30 -3.41 -10.42
N ASP A 65 24.24 -3.09 -11.71
CA ASP A 65 25.44 -2.89 -12.55
C ASP A 65 26.29 -1.68 -12.11
N LYS A 66 25.78 -0.86 -11.19
CA LYS A 66 26.45 0.30 -10.64
C LYS A 66 26.94 0.01 -9.23
N GLU A 67 28.21 0.26 -9.01
CA GLU A 67 28.84 0.16 -7.69
C GLU A 67 28.16 1.11 -6.69
N GLY A 68 27.96 0.64 -5.47
CA GLY A 68 27.30 1.39 -4.39
C GLY A 68 25.78 1.54 -4.52
N ILE A 69 25.14 0.85 -5.49
CA ILE A 69 23.69 0.87 -5.65
C ILE A 69 23.14 -0.55 -5.55
N LYS A 70 22.19 -0.76 -4.62
CA LYS A 70 21.43 -1.99 -4.52
C LYS A 70 19.95 -1.74 -4.84
N LYS A 71 19.27 -2.76 -5.32
CA LYS A 71 17.85 -2.72 -5.71
C LYS A 71 17.09 -3.88 -5.07
N THR A 72 15.83 -3.69 -4.69
CA THR A 72 14.98 -4.80 -4.26
C THR A 72 14.78 -5.80 -5.39
N ILE A 73 14.88 -7.10 -5.08
CA ILE A 73 14.66 -8.19 -6.06
C ILE A 73 13.19 -8.17 -6.49
N ASN A 74 12.29 -8.10 -5.52
CA ASN A 74 10.86 -8.06 -5.76
C ASN A 74 10.34 -6.62 -5.79
N LYS A 75 9.20 -6.42 -6.46
CA LYS A 75 8.49 -5.14 -6.43
C LYS A 75 8.01 -4.84 -5.01
N VAL A 76 8.17 -3.61 -4.61
CA VAL A 76 7.60 -3.09 -3.37
C VAL A 76 6.11 -2.78 -3.61
N PRO A 77 5.19 -3.26 -2.77
CA PRO A 77 3.79 -2.90 -2.85
C PRO A 77 3.60 -1.38 -2.81
N ARG A 78 2.60 -0.90 -3.53
CA ARG A 78 2.35 0.55 -3.62
C ARG A 78 1.86 1.12 -2.30
N PRO A 79 2.55 2.13 -1.76
CA PRO A 79 2.10 2.81 -0.56
C PRO A 79 0.90 3.71 -0.86
N VAL A 80 0.01 3.88 0.10
CA VAL A 80 -1.02 4.90 0.06
C VAL A 80 -0.34 6.27 0.03
N ARG A 81 -0.62 7.06 -1.01
CA ARG A 81 -0.07 8.42 -1.14
C ARG A 81 -0.66 9.30 -0.05
N LEU A 82 0.13 9.57 0.96
CA LEU A 82 -0.18 10.56 1.98
C LEU A 82 0.31 11.94 1.52
N PRO A 83 -0.22 13.05 2.07
CA PRO A 83 0.22 14.41 1.74
C PRO A 83 1.59 14.76 2.35
N ILE A 84 2.47 13.78 2.45
CA ILE A 84 3.89 13.89 2.74
C ILE A 84 4.64 13.52 1.48
N ASN A 85 5.73 14.24 1.19
CA ASN A 85 6.55 13.94 0.01
C ASN A 85 7.44 12.69 0.19
N LEU A 86 7.03 11.74 1.04
CA LEU A 86 7.74 10.50 1.30
C LEU A 86 6.91 9.33 0.77
N PRO A 87 7.50 8.40 0.00
CA PRO A 87 6.79 7.21 -0.46
C PRO A 87 6.50 6.23 0.67
N PHE A 88 7.39 6.13 1.66
CA PHE A 88 7.27 5.22 2.80
C PHE A 88 7.39 5.97 4.11
N HIS A 89 6.83 5.38 5.19
CA HIS A 89 6.92 5.95 6.53
C HIS A 89 8.34 5.82 7.10
N SER A 90 8.94 4.63 6.99
CA SER A 90 10.36 4.41 7.20
C SER A 90 10.91 3.39 6.22
N VAL A 91 12.20 3.52 5.94
CA VAL A 91 13.02 2.53 5.24
C VAL A 91 14.26 2.34 6.07
N ASP A 92 14.48 1.13 6.55
CA ASP A 92 15.55 0.80 7.46
C ASP A 92 16.45 -0.28 6.86
N VAL A 93 17.74 -0.20 7.12
CA VAL A 93 18.73 -1.24 6.78
C VAL A 93 19.41 -1.71 8.06
N ILE A 94 19.90 -2.95 8.05
CA ILE A 94 20.66 -3.50 9.17
C ILE A 94 22.13 -3.55 8.75
N ILE A 95 22.96 -2.84 9.47
CA ILE A 95 24.41 -2.77 9.28
C ILE A 95 25.06 -3.03 10.64
N ASP A 96 25.97 -3.97 10.73
CA ASP A 96 26.66 -4.34 11.98
C ASP A 96 25.72 -4.60 13.17
N ASN A 97 24.56 -5.22 12.94
CA ASN A 97 23.47 -5.43 13.90
C ASN A 97 22.79 -4.14 14.41
N GLU A 98 23.04 -2.99 13.80
CA GLU A 98 22.34 -1.76 14.09
C GLU A 98 21.30 -1.46 13.00
N ILE A 99 20.13 -0.96 13.41
CA ILE A 99 19.08 -0.52 12.49
C ILE A 99 19.33 0.94 12.15
N ILE A 100 19.57 1.20 10.86
CA ILE A 100 19.81 2.55 10.34
C ILE A 100 18.64 2.94 9.46
N THR A 101 17.95 4.03 9.83
CA THR A 101 16.90 4.61 9.00
C THR A 101 17.49 5.40 7.84
N VAL A 102 17.07 5.08 6.64
CA VAL A 102 17.60 5.62 5.38
C VAL A 102 16.75 6.79 4.90
N ALA A 103 17.38 7.88 4.51
CA ALA A 103 16.69 9.07 4.03
C ALA A 103 16.18 8.91 2.58
N TYR A 104 14.97 9.42 2.30
CA TYR A 104 14.45 9.49 0.95
C TYR A 104 15.09 10.64 0.18
N ILE A 105 15.79 10.32 -0.90
CA ILE A 105 16.37 11.32 -1.81
C ILE A 105 16.23 10.79 -3.23
N THR A 106 15.55 11.55 -4.09
CA THR A 106 15.40 11.16 -5.51
C THR A 106 16.76 11.10 -6.20
N THR A 107 16.88 10.22 -7.19
CA THR A 107 18.15 10.00 -7.93
C THR A 107 18.74 11.28 -8.50
N SER A 108 17.91 12.22 -8.96
CA SER A 108 18.38 13.53 -9.49
C SER A 108 19.01 14.40 -8.40
N VAL A 109 18.43 14.42 -7.21
CA VAL A 109 18.93 15.19 -6.07
C VAL A 109 20.13 14.48 -5.45
N ASN A 110 20.16 13.15 -5.41
CA ASN A 110 21.28 12.37 -4.90
C ASN A 110 22.58 12.65 -5.68
N ARG A 111 22.51 12.83 -7.00
CA ARG A 111 23.67 13.24 -7.81
C ARG A 111 24.27 14.57 -7.36
N PHE A 112 23.43 15.50 -6.89
CA PHE A 112 23.90 16.77 -6.36
C PHE A 112 24.53 16.59 -4.97
N TYR A 113 23.88 15.80 -4.08
CA TYR A 113 24.40 15.53 -2.74
C TYR A 113 25.75 14.81 -2.75
N ASN A 114 25.98 13.88 -3.67
CA ASN A 114 27.25 13.16 -3.80
C ASN A 114 28.44 14.08 -4.16
N ASN A 115 28.15 15.27 -4.68
CA ASN A 115 29.18 16.27 -4.97
C ASN A 115 29.42 17.24 -3.80
N LEU A 116 28.66 17.15 -2.71
CA LEU A 116 28.84 18.00 -1.55
C LEU A 116 29.82 17.35 -0.55
N PRO A 117 30.78 18.07 -0.02
CA PRO A 117 31.71 17.56 0.98
C PRO A 117 30.97 17.03 2.20
N GLY A 118 31.27 15.80 2.59
CA GLY A 118 30.68 15.14 3.76
C GLY A 118 29.28 14.51 3.55
N MET A 119 28.67 14.64 2.36
CA MET A 119 27.38 14.05 2.05
C MET A 119 27.45 12.81 1.14
N ASN A 120 28.60 12.54 0.58
CA ASN A 120 28.83 11.44 -0.38
C ASN A 120 28.71 10.03 0.21
N ASN A 121 28.72 9.89 1.54
CA ASN A 121 28.62 8.60 2.24
C ASN A 121 27.26 8.39 2.91
N VAL A 122 26.31 9.30 2.73
CA VAL A 122 24.97 9.14 3.33
C VAL A 122 24.18 8.11 2.53
N ILE A 123 23.78 7.05 3.19
CA ILE A 123 22.89 6.04 2.58
C ILE A 123 21.53 6.68 2.35
N THR A 124 21.04 6.58 1.11
CA THR A 124 19.76 7.16 0.71
C THR A 124 18.95 6.15 -0.08
N TYR A 125 17.65 6.34 -0.14
CA TYR A 125 16.81 5.52 -1.01
C TYR A 125 15.99 6.36 -1.99
N ASP A 126 15.66 5.73 -3.14
CA ASP A 126 14.71 6.22 -4.12
C ASP A 126 13.71 5.13 -4.46
N TYR A 127 12.51 5.51 -4.90
CA TYR A 127 11.44 4.57 -5.24
C TYR A 127 10.99 4.82 -6.68
N ILE A 128 11.34 3.91 -7.58
CA ILE A 128 11.13 4.06 -9.02
C ILE A 128 10.53 2.78 -9.60
N ASN A 129 9.41 2.89 -10.31
CA ASN A 129 8.75 1.76 -11.00
C ASN A 129 8.42 0.57 -10.08
N ASP A 130 7.94 0.86 -8.88
CA ASP A 130 7.63 -0.11 -7.85
C ASP A 130 8.86 -0.86 -7.29
N TYR A 131 10.07 -0.36 -7.50
CA TYR A 131 11.30 -0.88 -6.89
C TYR A 131 11.96 0.18 -6.00
N LEU A 132 12.54 -0.30 -4.90
CA LEU A 132 13.36 0.54 -4.04
C LEU A 132 14.83 0.39 -4.43
N TYR A 133 15.50 1.51 -4.58
CA TYR A 133 16.92 1.62 -4.86
C TYR A 133 17.60 2.25 -3.64
N LEU A 134 18.64 1.60 -3.14
CA LEU A 134 19.51 2.13 -2.10
C LEU A 134 20.79 2.63 -2.74
N ASN A 135 21.20 3.85 -2.41
CA ASN A 135 22.40 4.48 -2.93
C ASN A 135 23.45 4.63 -1.82
N ASN A 136 24.71 4.66 -2.20
CA ASN A 136 25.88 4.82 -1.32
C ASN A 136 26.03 3.68 -0.30
N ILE A 137 25.64 2.48 -0.71
CA ILE A 137 25.84 1.27 0.09
C ILE A 137 27.15 0.59 -0.35
N ASN A 138 28.14 0.63 0.53
CA ASN A 138 29.43 -0.05 0.34
C ASN A 138 29.52 -1.36 1.11
N GLU A 139 28.48 -1.75 1.87
CA GLU A 139 28.47 -2.87 2.80
C GLU A 139 27.59 -4.01 2.30
N ASP A 140 27.79 -5.20 2.85
CA ASP A 140 26.99 -6.40 2.54
C ASP A 140 25.63 -6.34 3.21
N VAL A 141 24.82 -5.35 2.80
CA VAL A 141 23.42 -5.26 3.19
C VAL A 141 22.61 -6.16 2.27
N GLU A 142 22.03 -7.22 2.81
CA GLU A 142 21.24 -8.18 2.04
C GLU A 142 19.75 -7.83 2.01
N TYR A 143 19.28 -7.10 3.01
CA TYR A 143 17.86 -6.85 3.23
C TYR A 143 17.58 -5.39 3.55
N VAL A 144 16.39 -4.96 3.17
CA VAL A 144 15.80 -3.68 3.57
C VAL A 144 14.47 -3.93 4.26
N ILE A 145 14.20 -3.18 5.31
CA ILE A 145 12.95 -3.20 6.06
C ILE A 145 12.15 -1.97 5.67
N ILE A 146 10.91 -2.16 5.26
CA ILE A 146 10.03 -1.07 4.84
C ILE A 146 8.81 -1.04 5.75
N GLU A 147 8.49 0.13 6.30
CA GLU A 147 7.25 0.38 7.04
C GLU A 147 6.43 1.44 6.34
N SER A 148 5.18 1.14 6.03
CA SER A 148 4.24 2.11 5.46
C SER A 148 2.80 1.62 5.55
N VAL A 149 1.87 2.44 5.06
CA VAL A 149 0.49 2.04 4.77
C VAL A 149 0.40 1.72 3.29
N PHE A 150 -0.09 0.53 2.95
CA PHE A 150 -0.13 0.08 1.56
C PHE A 150 -1.54 0.08 0.99
N GLU A 151 -1.65 0.32 -0.34
CA GLU A 151 -2.93 0.36 -1.05
C GLU A 151 -3.65 -0.99 -0.97
N TYR A 152 -2.88 -2.08 -1.01
CA TYR A 152 -3.38 -3.46 -0.97
C TYR A 152 -2.73 -4.21 0.20
N PRO A 153 -3.23 -4.04 1.43
CA PRO A 153 -2.59 -4.61 2.62
C PRO A 153 -2.48 -6.14 2.61
N HIS A 154 -3.42 -6.83 1.94
CA HIS A 154 -3.43 -8.29 1.81
C HIS A 154 -2.38 -8.85 0.82
N GLN A 155 -1.67 -7.99 0.08
CA GLN A 155 -0.58 -8.42 -0.82
C GLN A 155 0.79 -8.42 -0.14
N ILE A 156 0.84 -8.00 1.13
CA ILE A 156 2.09 -7.89 1.85
C ILE A 156 2.39 -9.20 2.54
N ILE A 157 3.55 -9.72 2.25
CA ILE A 157 4.10 -10.91 2.91
C ILE A 157 4.63 -10.45 4.26
N ILE A 158 3.97 -10.89 5.35
CA ILE A 158 4.45 -10.62 6.71
C ILE A 158 5.35 -11.80 7.12
N ASN A 159 6.63 -11.75 6.81
CA ASN A 159 7.60 -12.63 7.42
C ASN A 159 8.86 -11.87 7.83
N TYR A 160 9.12 -11.91 9.13
CA TYR A 160 10.24 -11.27 9.76
C TYR A 160 11.44 -12.21 9.98
N ASP A 161 11.21 -13.52 10.13
CA ASP A 161 12.20 -14.41 10.75
C ASP A 161 12.52 -15.72 10.02
N ASP A 162 11.91 -16.02 8.88
CA ASP A 162 12.19 -17.32 8.26
C ASP A 162 12.87 -17.20 6.90
N GLU A 163 14.01 -17.88 6.81
CA GLU A 163 14.74 -18.21 5.58
C GLU A 163 13.88 -19.04 4.58
N ASN A 164 12.68 -19.43 4.97
CA ASN A 164 11.73 -20.13 4.12
C ASN A 164 10.81 -19.11 3.46
N GLU A 165 11.00 -18.92 2.16
CA GLU A 165 10.18 -18.11 1.25
C GLU A 165 8.73 -18.64 1.07
N GLU A 166 8.14 -19.23 2.09
CA GLU A 166 6.72 -19.54 2.04
C GLU A 166 5.93 -18.24 2.17
N ASN A 167 5.48 -17.77 1.01
CA ASN A 167 4.55 -16.66 0.86
C ASN A 167 3.33 -16.90 1.77
N LEU A 168 3.36 -16.35 2.96
CA LEU A 168 2.16 -16.20 3.77
C LEU A 168 1.29 -15.15 3.07
N ASN A 169 0.54 -15.62 2.06
CA ASN A 169 -0.53 -14.82 1.50
C ASN A 169 -1.54 -14.62 2.62
N ILE A 170 -1.68 -13.38 3.11
CA ILE A 170 -2.81 -13.02 3.97
C ILE A 170 -4.07 -13.38 3.20
N ASN A 171 -4.85 -14.30 3.75
CA ASN A 171 -6.10 -14.71 3.17
C ASN A 171 -7.14 -13.60 3.42
N ASP A 172 -8.14 -13.48 2.56
CA ASP A 172 -9.26 -12.53 2.77
C ASP A 172 -10.04 -12.82 4.06
N ASP A 173 -9.84 -13.99 4.67
CA ASP A 173 -10.42 -14.38 5.97
C ASP A 173 -9.58 -13.92 7.17
N ASP A 174 -8.33 -13.48 6.94
CA ASP A 174 -7.51 -12.92 7.98
C ASP A 174 -7.99 -11.51 8.38
N GLU A 175 -7.49 -11.04 9.50
CA GLU A 175 -7.82 -9.72 10.02
C GLU A 175 -7.46 -8.62 9.01
N PHE A 176 -8.46 -7.81 8.62
CA PHE A 176 -8.25 -6.73 7.67
C PHE A 176 -7.69 -5.50 8.38
N PHE A 177 -6.62 -4.92 7.83
CA PHE A 177 -5.94 -3.73 8.38
C PHE A 177 -6.82 -2.48 8.27
N LEU A 178 -7.85 -2.45 9.11
CA LEU A 178 -8.81 -1.36 9.21
C LEU A 178 -9.24 -1.19 10.68
N PRO A 179 -9.01 -0.03 11.31
CA PRO A 179 -9.51 0.26 12.64
C PRO A 179 -11.04 0.14 12.72
N GLU A 180 -11.56 -0.32 13.85
CA GLU A 180 -13.00 -0.58 14.01
C GLU A 180 -13.87 0.68 13.84
N ASP A 181 -13.36 1.83 14.25
CA ASP A 181 -14.03 3.12 14.10
C ASP A 181 -14.23 3.52 12.63
N LEU A 182 -13.35 3.06 11.72
CA LEU A 182 -13.45 3.33 10.29
C LEU A 182 -14.32 2.31 9.52
N VAL A 183 -14.63 1.15 10.10
CA VAL A 183 -15.41 0.08 9.45
C VAL A 183 -16.75 0.60 8.94
N ASN A 184 -17.50 1.29 9.79
CA ASN A 184 -18.81 1.81 9.42
C ASN A 184 -18.73 2.90 8.35
N SER A 185 -17.69 3.72 8.37
CA SER A 185 -17.44 4.75 7.37
C SER A 185 -17.11 4.14 6.01
N VAL A 186 -16.29 3.08 5.97
CA VAL A 186 -16.01 2.31 4.75
C VAL A 186 -17.28 1.69 4.19
N LYS A 187 -18.08 1.00 5.01
CA LYS A 187 -19.36 0.40 4.57
C LYS A 187 -20.28 1.45 3.94
N LYS A 188 -20.44 2.59 4.61
CA LYS A 188 -21.28 3.70 4.13
C LYS A 188 -20.82 4.19 2.77
N LEU A 189 -19.52 4.50 2.60
CA LEU A 189 -18.97 4.99 1.32
C LEU A 189 -19.16 3.98 0.19
N VAL A 190 -18.96 2.69 0.46
CA VAL A 190 -19.15 1.65 -0.55
C VAL A 190 -20.62 1.55 -0.96
N LEU A 191 -21.54 1.54 0.00
CA LEU A 191 -22.98 1.51 -0.29
C LEU A 191 -23.47 2.73 -1.05
N GLU A 192 -23.01 3.93 -0.70
CA GLU A 192 -23.32 5.17 -1.42
C GLU A 192 -22.82 5.11 -2.88
N THR A 193 -21.63 4.59 -3.10
CA THR A 193 -21.08 4.42 -4.45
C THR A 193 -21.91 3.45 -5.27
N PHE A 194 -22.32 2.31 -4.69
CA PHE A 194 -23.18 1.33 -5.37
C PHE A 194 -24.54 1.89 -5.70
N ASN A 195 -25.20 2.57 -4.75
CA ASN A 195 -26.52 3.16 -4.96
C ASN A 195 -26.48 4.24 -6.06
N ASN A 196 -25.47 5.07 -6.08
CA ASN A 196 -25.29 6.10 -7.10
C ASN A 196 -25.05 5.50 -8.49
N THR A 197 -24.37 4.36 -8.61
CA THR A 197 -24.11 3.68 -9.88
C THR A 197 -25.37 3.04 -10.42
N VAL A 198 -26.13 2.34 -9.57
CA VAL A 198 -27.41 1.69 -9.96
C VAL A 198 -28.45 2.70 -10.41
N ILE A 199 -28.55 3.86 -9.74
CA ILE A 199 -29.50 4.93 -10.12
C ILE A 199 -29.15 5.53 -11.48
N ARG A 200 -27.88 5.66 -11.84
CA ARG A 200 -27.46 6.16 -13.15
C ARG A 200 -27.80 5.20 -14.29
N ASP A 201 -27.58 3.90 -14.10
CA ASP A 201 -27.87 2.89 -15.13
C ASP A 201 -29.36 2.74 -15.44
N THR A 202 -30.24 2.99 -14.47
CA THR A 202 -31.71 2.94 -14.68
C THR A 202 -32.25 4.18 -15.41
N ASN A 203 -31.53 5.28 -15.44
CA ASN A 203 -31.97 6.50 -16.11
C ASN A 203 -31.46 6.61 -17.58
N GLU A 204 -30.62 5.70 -18.06
CA GLU A 204 -30.04 5.73 -19.41
C GLU A 204 -30.64 4.71 -20.37
N ILE A 205 -31.84 4.16 -20.14
CA ILE A 205 -32.55 3.39 -21.17
C ILE A 205 -33.26 4.40 -22.09
N PRO A 206 -32.72 4.68 -23.29
CA PRO A 206 -33.44 5.48 -24.26
C PRO A 206 -34.65 4.70 -24.68
N THR A 207 -35.84 5.22 -24.41
CA THR A 207 -37.08 4.70 -25.00
C THR A 207 -36.93 4.72 -26.51
N PRO A 208 -37.06 3.58 -27.23
CA PRO A 208 -37.05 3.62 -28.65
C PRO A 208 -38.25 4.43 -29.13
N ASN A 209 -37.99 5.54 -29.81
CA ASN A 209 -39.03 6.30 -30.50
C ASN A 209 -39.67 5.38 -31.52
N LEU A 210 -40.83 4.87 -31.23
CA LEU A 210 -41.74 4.30 -32.21
C LEU A 210 -42.22 5.46 -33.11
N VAL A 211 -41.51 5.65 -34.23
CA VAL A 211 -41.99 6.47 -35.31
C VAL A 211 -43.16 5.72 -35.96
N LYS A 212 -44.34 6.33 -35.89
CA LYS A 212 -45.54 5.97 -36.69
C LYS A 212 -45.42 6.50 -38.07
#